data_69fe983f4ca4fddc6e7bdd2856898aca
#
_entry.id   69fe983f4ca4fddc6e7bdd2856898aca
#
_cell.length_a   1.000
_cell.length_b   1.000
_cell.length_c   1.000
_cell.angle_alpha   90.00
_cell.angle_beta   90.00
_cell.angle_gamma   90.00
#
_symmetry.space_group_name_H-M   'P 1'
#
loop_
_entity.id
_entity.type
_entity.pdbx_description
1 polymer ?
#
loop_
_entity_poly.entity_id
_entity_poly.type
_entity_poly.pdbx_seq_one_letter_code
_entity_poly.pdbx_strand_id
1 'polypeptide(L)'
;MRPHHAFTLLAAASALALALALTACNPQVADSGKPSTPGAPPATPTAFIPAPSAKTATLPNLVGKGLQTAQDEAQGAGFFVLTSHDALGRERLQALDRNWKVCSQTPGPGAGIDTKTSVDFGAVKLEESCPATDAPAPKPAGDVMPNFVSQGMKAVRSALPANASITVKDAVQSRMVLQESNWKVCTQDPKAGAALTGQPLAFTVAKTEESCP
;
A
#
# COMPACT_ATOMS: atom_id res chain seq x y z
N MET A 1 -4.52 38.11 39.30
CA MET A 1 -5.73 38.60 38.62
C MET A 1 -5.87 37.81 37.31
N ARG A 2 -6.90 36.96 37.27
CA ARG A 2 -7.29 36.24 36.04
C ARG A 2 -8.43 37.02 35.36
N PRO A 3 -8.59 36.91 34.05
CA PRO A 3 -9.93 36.81 33.50
C PRO A 3 -10.15 35.49 32.75
N HIS A 4 -11.27 34.84 33.08
CA HIS A 4 -11.87 33.72 32.40
C HIS A 4 -12.60 34.23 31.15
N HIS A 5 -12.37 33.61 29.98
CA HIS A 5 -13.24 33.74 28.82
C HIS A 5 -14.00 32.44 28.62
N ALA A 6 -15.28 32.51 28.91
CA ALA A 6 -16.26 31.48 28.58
C ALA A 6 -16.56 31.56 27.06
N PHE A 7 -16.44 30.45 26.36
CA PHE A 7 -16.95 30.30 24.98
C PHE A 7 -18.26 29.51 25.01
N THR A 8 -19.31 30.20 24.61
CA THR A 8 -20.69 29.70 24.48
C THR A 8 -20.80 28.80 23.25
N LEU A 9 -21.36 27.59 23.45
CA LEU A 9 -21.78 26.66 22.42
C LEU A 9 -23.05 27.15 21.71
N LEU A 10 -23.02 27.31 20.40
CA LEU A 10 -24.21 27.40 19.55
C LEU A 10 -24.35 26.08 18.78
N ALA A 11 -25.38 25.34 19.12
CA ALA A 11 -25.85 24.18 18.38
C ALA A 11 -26.77 24.66 17.25
N ALA A 12 -26.47 24.30 16.00
CA ALA A 12 -27.40 24.47 14.87
C ALA A 12 -27.70 23.07 14.33
N ALA A 13 -28.89 22.57 14.61
CA ALA A 13 -29.48 21.38 14.01
C ALA A 13 -30.09 21.74 12.65
N SER A 14 -29.68 21.12 11.58
CA SER A 14 -30.33 21.16 10.27
C SER A 14 -30.74 19.75 9.88
N ALA A 15 -32.04 19.46 10.02
CA ALA A 15 -32.66 18.25 9.51
C ALA A 15 -32.99 18.44 8.02
N LEU A 16 -32.47 17.58 7.16
CA LEU A 16 -32.85 17.47 5.75
C LEU A 16 -33.56 16.13 5.55
N ALA A 17 -34.86 16.20 5.33
CA ALA A 17 -35.72 15.08 4.97
C ALA A 17 -35.56 14.79 3.46
N LEU A 18 -35.15 13.59 3.07
CA LEU A 18 -35.11 13.12 1.69
C LEU A 18 -36.30 12.17 1.47
N ALA A 19 -37.27 12.62 0.67
CA ALA A 19 -38.40 11.79 0.25
C ALA A 19 -37.98 10.87 -0.89
N LEU A 20 -38.11 9.55 -0.69
CA LEU A 20 -38.02 8.53 -1.74
C LEU A 20 -39.38 8.36 -2.41
N ALA A 21 -39.44 8.63 -3.70
CA ALA A 21 -40.57 8.24 -4.55
C ALA A 21 -40.28 6.87 -5.17
N LEU A 22 -41.03 5.85 -4.73
CA LEU A 22 -41.10 4.51 -5.33
C LEU A 22 -42.17 4.53 -6.44
N THR A 23 -41.76 4.43 -7.70
CA THR A 23 -42.68 4.12 -8.79
C THR A 23 -42.74 2.60 -9.02
N ALA A 24 -43.81 2.00 -8.62
CA ALA A 24 -44.14 0.61 -8.90
C ALA A 24 -44.70 0.47 -10.32
N CYS A 25 -44.06 -0.33 -11.18
CA CYS A 25 -44.65 -0.82 -12.42
C CYS A 25 -45.40 -2.15 -12.13
N ASN A 26 -46.69 -2.11 -12.36
CA ASN A 26 -47.59 -3.26 -12.25
C ASN A 26 -47.61 -4.04 -13.58
N PRO A 27 -47.40 -5.33 -13.63
CA PRO A 27 -47.66 -6.14 -14.84
C PRO A 27 -49.12 -6.64 -14.83
N GLN A 28 -49.89 -6.27 -15.85
CA GLN A 28 -51.22 -6.74 -16.08
C GLN A 28 -51.18 -8.08 -16.83
N VAL A 29 -51.87 -9.08 -16.26
CA VAL A 29 -52.10 -10.41 -16.82
C VAL A 29 -53.43 -10.40 -17.54
N ALA A 30 -53.48 -11.03 -18.70
CA ALA A 30 -54.56 -11.78 -19.31
C ALA A 30 -54.31 -11.82 -20.82
N ASP A 31 -54.41 -12.89 -21.55
CA ASP A 31 -55.50 -13.76 -21.80
C ASP A 31 -55.06 -14.97 -22.64
N SER A 32 -55.76 -16.07 -22.50
CA SER A 32 -55.52 -17.35 -23.16
C SER A 32 -55.85 -17.33 -24.64
N GLY A 33 -54.93 -17.78 -25.50
CA GLY A 33 -55.18 -18.03 -26.93
C GLY A 33 -54.20 -19.06 -27.50
N LYS A 34 -54.72 -20.19 -27.83
CA LYS A 34 -54.38 -21.41 -28.56
C LYS A 34 -53.18 -21.36 -29.53
N PRO A 35 -52.44 -22.48 -29.70
CA PRO A 35 -51.12 -22.54 -30.34
C PRO A 35 -51.20 -22.52 -31.87
N SER A 36 -50.33 -21.68 -32.44
CA SER A 36 -49.93 -21.80 -33.84
C SER A 36 -48.40 -21.65 -33.88
N THR A 37 -47.77 -22.73 -34.35
CA THR A 37 -46.32 -22.73 -34.61
C THR A 37 -45.99 -21.74 -35.72
N PRO A 38 -45.11 -20.82 -35.50
CA PRO A 38 -44.41 -20.13 -36.58
C PRO A 38 -42.90 -20.30 -36.40
N GLY A 39 -42.24 -20.31 -37.55
CA GLY A 39 -40.84 -20.53 -37.70
C GLY A 39 -39.94 -19.60 -36.86
N ALA A 40 -38.78 -20.14 -36.53
CA ALA A 40 -37.73 -19.42 -35.82
C ALA A 40 -37.44 -18.06 -36.45
N PRO A 41 -37.36 -16.97 -35.69
CA PRO A 41 -36.89 -15.71 -36.21
C PRO A 41 -35.40 -15.83 -36.60
N PRO A 42 -35.01 -15.18 -37.72
CA PRO A 42 -33.59 -15.18 -38.11
C PRO A 42 -32.75 -14.63 -36.95
N ALA A 43 -31.68 -15.35 -36.60
CA ALA A 43 -30.71 -14.91 -35.59
C ALA A 43 -30.11 -13.57 -36.04
N THR A 44 -30.43 -12.52 -35.34
CA THR A 44 -29.79 -11.23 -35.49
C THR A 44 -28.30 -11.42 -35.22
N PRO A 45 -27.38 -11.06 -36.14
CA PRO A 45 -25.96 -11.14 -35.84
C PRO A 45 -25.66 -10.23 -34.67
N THR A 46 -25.25 -10.84 -33.56
CA THR A 46 -24.74 -10.12 -32.40
C THR A 46 -23.53 -9.34 -32.89
N ALA A 47 -23.67 -8.03 -32.99
CA ALA A 47 -22.55 -7.14 -33.32
C ALA A 47 -21.50 -7.35 -32.23
N PHE A 48 -20.36 -7.94 -32.59
CA PHE A 48 -19.18 -7.96 -31.73
C PHE A 48 -18.74 -6.49 -31.56
N ILE A 49 -19.01 -5.94 -30.37
CA ILE A 49 -18.39 -4.70 -29.93
C ILE A 49 -16.92 -5.06 -29.71
N PRO A 50 -15.96 -4.56 -30.51
CA PRO A 50 -14.55 -4.82 -30.26
C PRO A 50 -14.22 -4.30 -28.85
N ALA A 51 -13.61 -5.14 -28.02
CA ALA A 51 -13.08 -4.70 -26.75
C ALA A 51 -12.13 -3.50 -26.98
N PRO A 52 -12.18 -2.47 -26.14
CA PRO A 52 -11.32 -1.31 -26.30
C PRO A 52 -9.86 -1.78 -26.35
N SER A 53 -9.18 -1.47 -27.45
CA SER A 53 -7.77 -1.82 -27.65
C SER A 53 -6.94 -1.25 -26.49
N ALA A 54 -6.13 -2.07 -25.86
CA ALA A 54 -5.21 -1.63 -24.81
C ALA A 54 -4.29 -0.55 -25.38
N LYS A 55 -4.22 0.59 -24.71
CA LYS A 55 -3.32 1.68 -25.10
C LYS A 55 -1.92 1.36 -24.55
N THR A 56 -0.95 1.13 -25.44
CA THR A 56 0.45 0.90 -25.06
C THR A 56 1.27 2.17 -25.12
N ALA A 57 2.26 2.30 -24.25
CA ALA A 57 3.25 3.36 -24.26
C ALA A 57 4.63 2.81 -23.82
N THR A 58 5.70 3.53 -24.14
CA THR A 58 7.04 3.18 -23.67
C THR A 58 7.28 3.81 -22.30
N LEU A 59 7.64 3.01 -21.31
CA LEU A 59 7.96 3.49 -19.97
C LEU A 59 9.33 4.18 -19.98
N PRO A 60 9.43 5.47 -19.57
CA PRO A 60 10.70 6.19 -19.54
C PRO A 60 11.65 5.64 -18.46
N ASN A 61 12.94 6.00 -18.53
CA ASN A 61 13.88 5.73 -17.46
C ASN A 61 13.71 6.78 -16.35
N LEU A 62 13.24 6.33 -15.19
CA LEU A 62 12.91 7.16 -14.04
C LEU A 62 13.87 6.93 -12.87
N VAL A 63 14.78 5.96 -12.98
CA VAL A 63 15.80 5.67 -11.97
C VAL A 63 16.76 6.87 -11.83
N GLY A 64 17.09 7.22 -10.59
CA GLY A 64 17.95 8.35 -10.23
C GLY A 64 17.22 9.68 -10.10
N LYS A 65 15.94 9.77 -10.51
CA LYS A 65 15.13 11.00 -10.39
C LYS A 65 14.51 11.12 -9.00
N GLY A 66 14.14 12.35 -8.62
CA GLY A 66 13.25 12.54 -7.47
C GLY A 66 11.93 11.82 -7.68
N LEU A 67 11.36 11.21 -6.64
CA LEU A 67 10.16 10.39 -6.74
C LEU A 67 8.98 11.18 -7.34
N GLN A 68 8.77 12.42 -6.90
CA GLN A 68 7.73 13.30 -7.47
C GLN A 68 7.92 13.48 -8.98
N THR A 69 9.14 13.81 -9.41
CA THR A 69 9.45 14.00 -10.84
C THR A 69 9.24 12.71 -11.64
N ALA A 70 9.63 11.57 -11.06
CA ALA A 70 9.43 10.26 -11.69
C ALA A 70 7.94 9.94 -11.90
N GLN A 71 7.11 10.23 -10.91
CA GLN A 71 5.66 10.07 -11.00
C GLN A 71 5.06 11.00 -12.06
N ASP A 72 5.45 12.27 -12.07
CA ASP A 72 4.96 13.25 -13.06
C ASP A 72 5.33 12.85 -14.50
N GLU A 73 6.55 12.36 -14.71
CA GLU A 73 7.00 11.89 -16.03
C GLU A 73 6.30 10.58 -16.45
N ALA A 74 6.08 9.64 -15.52
CA ALA A 74 5.32 8.43 -15.80
C ALA A 74 3.88 8.78 -16.23
N GLN A 75 3.24 9.70 -15.52
CA GLN A 75 1.90 10.17 -15.85
C GLN A 75 1.88 10.88 -17.19
N GLY A 76 2.88 11.70 -17.50
CA GLY A 76 3.05 12.33 -18.80
C GLY A 76 3.19 11.33 -19.96
N ALA A 77 3.75 10.16 -19.70
CA ALA A 77 3.84 9.03 -20.62
C ALA A 77 2.56 8.18 -20.68
N GLY A 78 1.56 8.47 -19.84
CA GLY A 78 0.26 7.81 -19.81
C GLY A 78 0.10 6.72 -18.75
N PHE A 79 1.05 6.54 -17.85
CA PHE A 79 0.98 5.57 -16.74
C PHE A 79 0.45 6.24 -15.49
N PHE A 80 -0.75 5.84 -15.05
CA PHE A 80 -1.42 6.44 -13.88
C PHE A 80 -1.53 5.49 -12.69
N VAL A 81 -1.24 4.20 -12.89
CA VAL A 81 -1.23 3.22 -11.79
C VAL A 81 0.20 3.16 -11.25
N LEU A 82 0.49 4.04 -10.30
CA LEU A 82 1.82 4.21 -9.73
C LEU A 82 1.81 3.78 -8.26
N THR A 83 2.85 3.03 -7.87
CA THR A 83 3.14 2.64 -6.49
C THR A 83 4.57 2.95 -6.14
N SER A 84 4.87 3.05 -4.85
CA SER A 84 6.23 3.20 -4.38
C SER A 84 6.44 2.46 -3.06
N HIS A 85 7.67 2.02 -2.83
CA HIS A 85 8.08 1.37 -1.60
C HIS A 85 9.46 1.86 -1.15
N ASP A 86 9.79 1.60 0.10
CA ASP A 86 11.11 1.89 0.66
C ASP A 86 12.10 0.82 0.22
N ALA A 87 13.00 1.17 -0.71
CA ALA A 87 14.00 0.24 -1.26
C ALA A 87 14.94 -0.34 -0.22
N LEU A 88 15.02 0.25 0.98
CA LEU A 88 15.79 -0.26 2.11
C LEU A 88 15.01 -1.20 3.03
N GLY A 89 13.76 -1.56 2.68
CA GLY A 89 12.95 -2.53 3.42
C GLY A 89 12.54 -2.10 4.83
N ARG A 90 12.53 -0.79 5.12
CA ARG A 90 12.17 -0.24 6.45
C ARG A 90 10.69 0.10 6.59
N GLU A 91 9.89 -0.09 5.53
CA GLU A 91 8.47 0.26 5.45
C GLU A 91 8.16 1.72 5.82
N ARG A 92 9.04 2.65 5.44
CA ARG A 92 8.76 4.07 5.59
C ARG A 92 7.78 4.52 4.52
N LEU A 93 6.81 5.36 4.91
CA LEU A 93 5.87 5.96 3.97
C LEU A 93 6.53 7.12 3.22
N GLN A 94 6.32 7.18 1.90
CA GLN A 94 6.77 8.27 1.04
C GLN A 94 5.77 9.45 1.04
N ALA A 95 5.30 9.85 2.22
CA ALA A 95 4.26 10.89 2.37
C ALA A 95 4.63 12.25 1.74
N LEU A 96 5.92 12.52 1.54
CA LEU A 96 6.44 13.69 0.86
C LEU A 96 7.40 13.23 -0.23
N ASP A 97 6.89 12.93 -1.42
CA ASP A 97 7.64 12.34 -2.53
C ASP A 97 8.87 13.13 -2.92
N ARG A 98 8.83 14.48 -2.81
CA ARG A 98 9.98 15.36 -3.07
C ARG A 98 11.22 15.08 -2.20
N ASN A 99 11.05 14.35 -1.08
CA ASN A 99 12.15 14.00 -0.17
C ASN A 99 12.75 12.62 -0.48
N TRP A 100 12.36 12.02 -1.60
CA TRP A 100 12.76 10.68 -2.01
C TRP A 100 13.32 10.69 -3.42
N LYS A 101 14.22 9.76 -3.73
CA LYS A 101 14.74 9.48 -5.07
C LYS A 101 14.51 8.02 -5.43
N VAL A 102 14.28 7.78 -6.70
CA VAL A 102 14.03 6.44 -7.27
C VAL A 102 15.35 5.70 -7.44
N CYS A 103 15.41 4.50 -6.89
CA CYS A 103 16.55 3.58 -7.03
C CYS A 103 16.26 2.45 -8.01
N SER A 104 15.01 2.01 -8.07
CA SER A 104 14.55 0.95 -8.96
C SER A 104 13.17 1.28 -9.53
N GLN A 105 12.83 0.70 -10.68
CA GLN A 105 11.49 0.75 -11.24
C GLN A 105 11.10 -0.60 -11.83
N THR A 106 9.84 -0.95 -11.67
CA THR A 106 9.26 -2.17 -12.24
C THR A 106 7.91 -1.84 -12.86
N PRO A 107 7.69 -2.07 -14.17
CA PRO A 107 8.61 -2.66 -15.15
C PRO A 107 9.87 -1.83 -15.43
N GLY A 108 10.89 -2.45 -16.02
CA GLY A 108 12.14 -1.77 -16.37
C GLY A 108 11.96 -0.67 -17.42
N PRO A 109 12.91 0.27 -17.55
CA PRO A 109 12.87 1.35 -18.50
C PRO A 109 12.89 0.85 -19.95
N GLY A 110 12.20 1.56 -20.85
CA GLY A 110 12.08 1.20 -22.26
C GLY A 110 11.05 0.12 -22.56
N ALA A 111 10.38 -0.45 -21.55
CA ALA A 111 9.33 -1.44 -21.75
C ALA A 111 8.12 -0.80 -22.46
N GLY A 112 7.73 -1.39 -23.61
CA GLY A 112 6.47 -1.06 -24.30
C GLY A 112 5.33 -1.85 -23.68
N ILE A 113 4.53 -1.24 -22.82
CA ILE A 113 3.52 -1.91 -21.99
C ILE A 113 2.17 -1.21 -22.05
N ASP A 114 1.12 -1.92 -21.63
CA ASP A 114 -0.20 -1.33 -21.46
C ASP A 114 -0.14 -0.21 -20.40
N THR A 115 -0.72 0.95 -20.70
CA THR A 115 -0.74 2.11 -19.81
C THR A 115 -1.51 1.87 -18.51
N LYS A 116 -2.26 0.78 -18.39
CA LYS A 116 -2.92 0.32 -17.18
C LYS A 116 -2.02 -0.54 -16.28
N THR A 117 -0.83 -0.91 -16.78
CA THR A 117 0.14 -1.66 -15.97
C THR A 117 0.60 -0.82 -14.79
N SER A 118 0.63 -1.43 -13.62
CA SER A 118 1.19 -0.78 -12.42
C SER A 118 2.69 -0.58 -12.60
N VAL A 119 3.16 0.64 -12.34
CA VAL A 119 4.58 0.97 -12.25
C VAL A 119 4.93 1.19 -10.79
N ASP A 120 5.87 0.43 -10.29
CA ASP A 120 6.34 0.50 -8.92
C ASP A 120 7.75 1.09 -8.86
N PHE A 121 7.98 1.96 -7.86
CA PHE A 121 9.25 2.65 -7.62
C PHE A 121 9.83 2.23 -6.27
N GLY A 122 11.01 1.61 -6.28
CA GLY A 122 11.82 1.48 -5.08
C GLY A 122 12.55 2.79 -4.80
N ALA A 123 12.29 3.41 -3.66
CA ALA A 123 12.80 4.74 -3.35
C ALA A 123 13.56 4.79 -2.02
N VAL A 124 14.52 5.70 -1.92
CA VAL A 124 15.24 6.03 -0.67
C VAL A 124 15.15 7.53 -0.40
N LYS A 125 15.48 7.97 0.82
CA LYS A 125 15.63 9.40 1.10
C LYS A 125 16.73 10.00 0.24
N LEU A 126 16.64 11.31 -0.05
CA LEU A 126 17.60 12.00 -0.94
C LEU A 126 19.05 11.83 -0.51
N GLU A 127 19.31 11.84 0.81
CA GLU A 127 20.63 11.71 1.42
C GLU A 127 21.15 10.26 1.49
N GLU A 128 20.26 9.26 1.30
CA GLU A 128 20.64 7.85 1.39
C GLU A 128 21.17 7.33 0.05
N SER A 129 22.00 6.28 0.10
CA SER A 129 22.47 5.58 -1.08
C SER A 129 21.45 4.54 -1.53
N CYS A 130 21.28 4.40 -2.83
CA CYS A 130 20.51 3.31 -3.40
C CYS A 130 21.18 1.96 -3.09
N PRO A 131 20.41 0.95 -2.66
CA PRO A 131 20.92 -0.40 -2.57
C PRO A 131 21.17 -0.97 -3.97
N ALA A 132 22.03 -2.00 -4.09
CA ALA A 132 22.25 -2.69 -5.36
C ALA A 132 20.99 -3.39 -5.86
N THR A 133 20.16 -3.86 -4.95
CA THR A 133 18.82 -4.41 -5.16
C THR A 133 17.95 -4.01 -3.98
N ASP A 134 16.66 -3.86 -4.22
CA ASP A 134 15.72 -3.53 -3.14
C ASP A 134 15.77 -4.60 -2.05
N ALA A 135 15.79 -4.15 -0.80
CA ALA A 135 15.80 -5.05 0.34
C ALA A 135 14.48 -5.83 0.38
N PRO A 136 14.52 -7.16 0.45
CA PRO A 136 13.31 -7.96 0.52
C PRO A 136 12.55 -7.65 1.82
N ALA A 137 11.22 -7.73 1.76
CA ALA A 137 10.41 -7.69 2.96
C ALA A 137 10.82 -8.84 3.91
N PRO A 138 10.77 -8.63 5.24
CA PRO A 138 10.98 -9.69 6.19
C PRO A 138 10.07 -10.88 5.91
N LYS A 139 10.60 -12.09 6.05
CA LYS A 139 9.79 -13.30 5.90
C LYS A 139 8.74 -13.34 7.03
N PRO A 140 7.45 -13.51 6.70
CA PRO A 140 6.41 -13.64 7.72
C PRO A 140 6.73 -14.77 8.70
N ALA A 141 6.51 -14.51 9.99
CA ALA A 141 6.64 -15.53 11.02
C ALA A 141 5.47 -16.51 10.92
N GLY A 142 5.82 -17.80 10.86
CA GLY A 142 4.87 -18.91 11.00
C GLY A 142 5.01 -19.52 12.39
N ASP A 143 5.17 -20.85 12.44
CA ASP A 143 5.37 -21.58 13.70
C ASP A 143 6.79 -21.44 14.27
N VAL A 144 7.69 -20.82 13.52
CA VAL A 144 9.11 -20.67 13.85
C VAL A 144 9.53 -19.21 13.68
N MET A 145 10.30 -18.71 14.64
CA MET A 145 10.85 -17.34 14.65
C MET A 145 11.86 -17.16 13.52
N PRO A 146 11.62 -16.25 12.55
CA PRO A 146 12.61 -15.91 11.52
C PRO A 146 13.81 -15.16 12.10
N ASN A 147 14.88 -15.04 11.32
CA ASN A 147 15.98 -14.15 11.69
C ASN A 147 15.63 -12.70 11.26
N PHE A 148 15.39 -11.84 12.23
CA PHE A 148 15.08 -10.43 12.04
C PHE A 148 16.25 -9.48 12.35
N VAL A 149 17.38 -10.01 12.78
CA VAL A 149 18.56 -9.18 13.10
C VAL A 149 18.97 -8.37 11.86
N SER A 150 19.28 -7.11 12.06
CA SER A 150 19.61 -6.08 11.06
C SER A 150 18.43 -5.59 10.19
N GLN A 151 17.23 -6.12 10.35
CA GLN A 151 16.06 -5.68 9.61
C GLN A 151 15.37 -4.49 10.30
N GLY A 152 14.62 -3.68 9.52
CA GLY A 152 13.87 -2.55 10.06
C GLY A 152 12.76 -3.00 11.01
N MET A 153 12.68 -2.40 12.20
CA MET A 153 11.75 -2.86 13.25
C MET A 153 10.28 -2.76 12.81
N LYS A 154 9.90 -1.74 12.05
CA LYS A 154 8.54 -1.62 11.53
C LYS A 154 8.19 -2.78 10.58
N ALA A 155 9.08 -3.12 9.66
CA ALA A 155 8.89 -4.23 8.74
C ALA A 155 8.87 -5.59 9.48
N VAL A 156 9.70 -5.73 10.52
CA VAL A 156 9.66 -6.90 11.43
C VAL A 156 8.30 -7.00 12.13
N ARG A 157 7.76 -5.90 12.63
CA ARG A 157 6.43 -5.90 13.25
C ARG A 157 5.35 -6.34 12.28
N SER A 158 5.41 -5.90 11.04
CA SER A 158 4.44 -6.31 9.99
C SER A 158 4.55 -7.80 9.63
N ALA A 159 5.74 -8.39 9.81
CA ALA A 159 5.97 -9.82 9.56
C ALA A 159 5.56 -10.73 10.73
N LEU A 160 5.21 -10.18 11.89
CA LEU A 160 4.79 -10.92 13.07
C LEU A 160 3.26 -11.03 13.15
N PRO A 161 2.72 -12.05 13.85
CA PRO A 161 1.29 -12.14 14.08
C PRO A 161 0.71 -10.88 14.72
N ALA A 162 -0.43 -10.39 14.24
CA ALA A 162 -1.04 -9.14 14.69
C ALA A 162 -1.39 -9.12 16.19
N ASN A 163 -1.58 -10.29 16.80
CA ASN A 163 -1.86 -10.48 18.22
C ASN A 163 -0.63 -10.78 19.08
N ALA A 164 0.58 -10.71 18.49
CA ALA A 164 1.81 -10.98 19.23
C ALA A 164 2.05 -9.89 20.31
N SER A 165 2.42 -10.31 21.52
CA SER A 165 2.89 -9.41 22.55
C SER A 165 4.34 -9.04 22.28
N ILE A 166 4.61 -7.79 21.87
CA ILE A 166 5.93 -7.35 21.40
C ILE A 166 6.46 -6.23 22.31
N THR A 167 7.66 -6.43 22.83
CA THR A 167 8.42 -5.42 23.58
C THR A 167 9.63 -4.98 22.73
N VAL A 168 9.83 -3.67 22.57
CA VAL A 168 10.95 -3.09 21.84
C VAL A 168 11.71 -2.13 22.75
N LYS A 169 13.02 -2.28 22.84
CA LYS A 169 13.90 -1.44 23.68
C LYS A 169 15.09 -0.94 22.88
N ASP A 170 15.47 0.32 23.07
CA ASP A 170 16.72 0.85 22.55
C ASP A 170 17.91 0.20 23.28
N ALA A 171 18.81 -0.39 22.50
CA ALA A 171 19.99 -1.09 23.02
C ALA A 171 21.14 -0.14 23.41
N VAL A 172 21.12 1.11 22.94
CA VAL A 172 22.26 2.03 23.03
C VAL A 172 22.07 3.07 24.15
N GLN A 173 20.92 3.75 24.19
CA GLN A 173 20.70 4.91 25.08
C GLN A 173 19.37 4.85 25.85
N SER A 174 18.66 3.74 25.82
CA SER A 174 17.35 3.59 26.48
C SER A 174 16.30 4.64 26.06
N ARG A 175 16.36 5.10 24.82
CA ARG A 175 15.39 6.06 24.26
C ARG A 175 14.05 5.38 24.00
N MET A 176 12.99 6.17 23.96
CA MET A 176 11.68 5.68 23.49
C MET A 176 11.70 5.38 21.99
N VAL A 177 11.24 4.19 21.61
CA VAL A 177 11.11 3.77 20.20
C VAL A 177 9.73 4.18 19.70
N LEU A 178 9.60 5.41 19.22
CA LEU A 178 8.30 5.95 18.77
C LEU A 178 8.02 5.65 17.28
N GLN A 179 9.02 5.78 16.42
CA GLN A 179 8.90 5.54 14.98
C GLN A 179 9.81 4.38 14.57
N GLU A 180 9.25 3.17 14.60
CA GLU A 180 10.00 1.92 14.40
C GLU A 180 10.70 1.81 13.05
N SER A 181 10.23 2.50 12.01
CA SER A 181 10.88 2.54 10.69
C SER A 181 12.28 3.21 10.69
N ASN A 182 12.64 3.93 11.78
CA ASN A 182 13.95 4.53 11.96
C ASN A 182 14.90 3.67 12.81
N TRP A 183 14.51 2.42 13.09
CA TRP A 183 15.25 1.52 13.96
C TRP A 183 15.48 0.18 13.28
N LYS A 184 16.64 -0.41 13.49
CA LYS A 184 16.98 -1.78 13.10
C LYS A 184 17.09 -2.68 14.29
N VAL A 185 16.74 -3.94 14.11
CA VAL A 185 16.84 -4.97 15.15
C VAL A 185 18.29 -5.33 15.41
N CYS A 186 18.71 -5.29 16.67
CA CYS A 186 20.02 -5.75 17.13
C CYS A 186 19.95 -7.16 17.69
N THR A 187 18.96 -7.43 18.53
CA THR A 187 18.72 -8.77 19.08
C THR A 187 17.24 -9.09 19.08
N GLN A 188 16.93 -10.36 19.10
CA GLN A 188 15.56 -10.87 19.21
C GLN A 188 15.46 -12.01 20.22
N ASP A 189 14.33 -12.09 20.87
CA ASP A 189 13.94 -13.19 21.75
C ASP A 189 12.45 -13.52 21.50
N PRO A 190 12.10 -14.74 21.12
CA PRO A 190 12.94 -15.92 20.92
C PRO A 190 13.99 -15.77 19.81
N LYS A 191 15.05 -16.57 19.90
CA LYS A 191 16.10 -16.63 18.86
C LYS A 191 15.53 -17.16 17.55
N ALA A 192 16.17 -16.81 16.44
CA ALA A 192 15.86 -17.38 15.12
C ALA A 192 15.85 -18.93 15.18
N GLY A 193 14.84 -19.54 14.57
CA GLY A 193 14.64 -20.99 14.60
C GLY A 193 13.85 -21.53 15.79
N ALA A 194 13.60 -20.73 16.82
CA ALA A 194 12.79 -21.15 17.96
C ALA A 194 11.31 -21.26 17.62
N ALA A 195 10.60 -22.21 18.21
CA ALA A 195 9.16 -22.35 18.02
C ALA A 195 8.40 -21.15 18.59
N LEU A 196 7.38 -20.70 17.88
CA LEU A 196 6.45 -19.66 18.31
C LEU A 196 5.16 -20.33 18.83
N THR A 197 4.97 -20.27 20.15
CA THR A 197 3.83 -20.88 20.85
C THR A 197 2.92 -19.84 21.50
N GLY A 198 3.03 -18.56 21.05
CA GLY A 198 2.27 -17.44 21.62
C GLY A 198 2.97 -16.73 22.80
N GLN A 199 4.23 -17.06 23.07
CA GLN A 199 5.03 -16.39 24.09
C GLN A 199 5.32 -14.92 23.72
N PRO A 200 5.59 -14.03 24.70
CA PRO A 200 6.01 -12.66 24.41
C PRO A 200 7.30 -12.61 23.58
N LEU A 201 7.37 -11.64 22.70
CA LEU A 201 8.52 -11.39 21.83
C LEU A 201 9.24 -10.13 22.30
N ALA A 202 10.55 -10.17 22.36
CA ALA A 202 11.36 -9.03 22.76
C ALA A 202 12.43 -8.71 21.71
N PHE A 203 12.59 -7.42 21.42
CA PHE A 203 13.60 -6.92 20.50
C PHE A 203 14.41 -5.82 21.17
N THR A 204 15.73 -5.85 20.98
CA THR A 204 16.54 -4.67 21.19
C THR A 204 16.86 -4.06 19.83
N VAL A 205 16.85 -2.74 19.75
CA VAL A 205 17.00 -2.00 18.51
C VAL A 205 18.01 -0.86 18.66
N ALA A 206 18.63 -0.46 17.56
CA ALA A 206 19.41 0.77 17.47
C ALA A 206 18.86 1.64 16.33
N LYS A 207 19.18 2.93 16.32
CA LYS A 207 18.90 3.76 15.13
C LYS A 207 19.57 3.14 13.91
N THR A 208 18.97 3.32 12.73
CA THR A 208 19.48 2.71 11.49
C THR A 208 20.93 3.07 11.20
N GLU A 209 21.36 4.27 11.61
CA GLU A 209 22.72 4.78 11.41
C GLU A 209 23.70 4.36 12.52
N GLU A 210 23.21 3.84 13.66
CA GLU A 210 24.03 3.43 14.80
C GLU A 210 24.43 1.94 14.67
N SER A 211 25.58 1.60 15.30
CA SER A 211 25.97 0.20 15.43
C SER A 211 25.17 -0.47 16.57
N CYS A 212 24.86 -1.73 16.40
CA CYS A 212 24.38 -2.57 17.49
C CYS A 212 25.54 -2.82 18.48
N PRO A 213 25.30 -2.78 19.80
CA PRO A 213 26.28 -3.10 20.81
C PRO A 213 26.69 -4.56 20.82
#